data_e228997358f311926ea8ca33577e483f
#
_entry.id   e228997358f311926ea8ca33577e483f
#
_cell.length_a   1.000
_cell.length_b   1.000
_cell.length_c   1.000
_cell.angle_alpha   90.00
_cell.angle_beta   90.00
_cell.angle_gamma   90.00
#
_symmetry.space_group_name_H-M   'P 1'
#
loop_
_entity.id
_entity.type
_entity.pdbx_description
1 polymer ?
#
loop_
_entity_poly.entity_id
_entity_poly.type
_entity_poly.pdbx_seq_one_letter_code
_entity_poly.pdbx_strand_id
1 'polypeptide(L)'
;MTNAEKKFQSRLREIGCIVCRLYLGVHTHPSIHHMRPMGKQNVDEVNDVLPLCYHHHQGAIGFHSERSLFESEFGTQEELRCELNAILEG
;
A
#
# COMPACT_ATOMS: atom_id res chain seq x y z
N MET A 1 7.07 17.43 3.20
CA MET A 1 7.74 16.11 2.98
C MET A 1 9.24 16.30 2.78
N THR A 2 10.03 15.44 3.38
CA THR A 2 11.49 15.46 3.21
C THR A 2 11.89 14.90 1.84
N ASN A 3 13.13 15.12 1.43
CA ASN A 3 13.66 14.55 0.19
C ASN A 3 13.69 13.02 0.25
N ALA A 4 14.01 12.46 1.43
CA ALA A 4 14.01 11.01 1.62
C ALA A 4 12.60 10.43 1.45
N GLU A 5 11.59 11.09 1.98
CA GLU A 5 10.20 10.68 1.83
C GLU A 5 9.74 10.75 0.38
N LYS A 6 10.13 11.80 -0.34
CA LYS A 6 9.81 11.94 -1.77
C LYS A 6 10.45 10.82 -2.60
N LYS A 7 11.71 10.49 -2.31
CA LYS A 7 12.42 9.39 -2.99
C LYS A 7 11.74 8.05 -2.70
N PHE A 8 11.32 7.83 -1.47
CA PHE A 8 10.64 6.61 -1.09
C PHE A 8 9.30 6.47 -1.85
N GLN A 9 8.52 7.54 -1.90
CA GLN A 9 7.25 7.52 -2.62
C GLN A 9 7.45 7.32 -4.13
N SER A 10 8.52 7.87 -4.71
CA SER A 10 8.86 7.62 -6.11
C SER A 10 9.15 6.14 -6.32
N ARG A 11 9.84 5.50 -5.39
CA ARG A 11 10.10 4.07 -5.44
C ARG A 11 8.81 3.26 -5.36
N LEU A 12 7.87 3.66 -4.52
CA LEU A 12 6.56 3.01 -4.45
C LEU A 12 5.81 3.11 -5.78
N ARG A 13 5.89 4.25 -6.45
CA ARG A 13 5.26 4.42 -7.76
C ARG A 13 5.88 3.50 -8.81
N GLU A 14 7.18 3.25 -8.74
CA GLU A 14 7.85 2.30 -9.63
C GLU A 14 7.41 0.86 -9.35
N ILE A 15 7.22 0.51 -8.08
CA ILE A 15 6.74 -0.81 -7.68
C ILE A 15 5.28 -1.01 -8.13
N GLY A 16 4.47 0.04 -8.05
CA GLY A 16 3.06 -0.01 -8.40
C GLY A 16 2.20 -0.55 -7.26
N CYS A 17 0.92 -0.74 -7.53
CA CYS A 17 -0.02 -1.29 -6.55
C CYS A 17 0.47 -2.65 -6.06
N ILE A 18 0.60 -2.81 -4.74
CA ILE A 18 1.08 -4.07 -4.17
C ILE A 18 0.13 -5.23 -4.46
N VAL A 19 -1.18 -5.00 -4.44
CA VAL A 19 -2.17 -6.03 -4.73
C VAL A 19 -2.10 -6.48 -6.19
N CYS A 20 -2.05 -5.53 -7.11
CA CYS A 20 -1.92 -5.85 -8.53
C CYS A 20 -0.64 -6.61 -8.81
N ARG A 21 0.45 -6.20 -8.17
CA ARG A 21 1.74 -6.87 -8.35
C ARG A 21 1.74 -8.31 -7.85
N LEU A 22 1.20 -8.55 -6.65
CA LEU A 22 1.22 -9.88 -6.03
C LEU A 22 0.21 -10.83 -6.63
N TYR A 23 -0.99 -10.35 -6.93
CA TYR A 23 -2.10 -11.23 -7.30
C TYR A 23 -2.39 -11.25 -8.80
N LEU A 24 -2.07 -10.18 -9.51
CA LEU A 24 -2.34 -10.10 -10.96
C LEU A 24 -1.07 -10.08 -11.80
N GLY A 25 0.09 -9.87 -11.17
CA GLY A 25 1.36 -9.80 -11.89
C GLY A 25 1.49 -8.62 -12.83
N VAL A 26 0.77 -7.53 -12.57
CA VAL A 26 0.77 -6.34 -13.42
C VAL A 26 1.17 -5.11 -12.64
N HIS A 27 1.68 -4.11 -13.35
CA HIS A 27 1.99 -2.81 -12.78
C HIS A 27 0.79 -1.89 -12.99
N THR A 28 0.27 -1.34 -11.89
CA THR A 28 -0.82 -0.35 -11.93
C THR A 28 -0.37 0.87 -11.14
N HIS A 29 -0.63 2.05 -11.67
CA HIS A 29 -0.24 3.30 -11.02
C HIS A 29 -0.89 3.40 -9.63
N PRO A 30 -0.12 3.56 -8.56
CA PRO A 30 -0.66 3.56 -7.21
C PRO A 30 -0.98 4.96 -6.70
N SER A 31 -1.93 5.02 -5.77
CA SER A 31 -1.99 6.12 -4.81
C SER A 31 -1.31 5.64 -3.53
N ILE A 32 -1.00 6.57 -2.65
CA ILE A 32 -0.34 6.23 -1.38
C ILE A 32 -1.41 6.08 -0.31
N HIS A 33 -1.57 4.85 0.17
CA HIS A 33 -2.47 4.55 1.27
C HIS A 33 -1.72 4.73 2.59
N HIS A 34 -2.23 5.59 3.47
CA HIS A 34 -1.64 5.80 4.78
C HIS A 34 -2.28 4.84 5.78
N MET A 35 -1.47 3.96 6.33
CA MET A 35 -1.89 3.05 7.39
C MET A 35 -1.97 3.83 8.69
N ARG A 36 -2.97 3.51 9.52
CA ARG A 36 -3.11 4.15 10.83
C ARG A 36 -3.17 3.07 11.89
N PRO A 37 -2.01 2.65 12.42
CA PRO A 37 -2.00 1.68 13.52
C PRO A 37 -2.77 2.23 14.72
N MET A 38 -3.40 1.34 15.47
CA MET A 38 -4.20 1.72 16.63
C MET A 38 -3.37 2.55 17.61
N GLY A 39 -3.93 3.70 18.03
CA GLY A 39 -3.29 4.60 18.98
C GLY A 39 -2.24 5.54 18.40
N LYS A 40 -1.93 5.43 17.12
CA LYS A 40 -0.94 6.29 16.48
C LYS A 40 -1.62 7.54 15.91
N GLN A 41 -1.16 8.72 16.33
CA GLN A 41 -1.72 9.99 15.86
C GLN A 41 -1.06 10.48 14.58
N ASN A 42 0.24 10.28 14.44
CA ASN A 42 1.01 10.71 13.29
C ASN A 42 1.40 9.52 12.42
N VAL A 43 1.18 9.62 11.12
CA VAL A 43 1.53 8.59 10.16
C VAL A 43 2.95 8.83 9.66
N ASP A 44 3.78 7.78 9.69
CA ASP A 44 5.13 7.81 9.15
C ASP A 44 5.05 7.66 7.62
N GLU A 45 5.62 8.62 6.88
CA GLU A 45 5.53 8.64 5.41
C GLU A 45 6.38 7.55 4.73
N VAL A 46 7.18 6.82 5.50
CA VAL A 46 7.99 5.72 5.00
C VAL A 46 7.47 4.38 5.51
N ASN A 47 7.23 4.28 6.83
CA ASN A 47 6.90 3.00 7.45
C ASN A 47 5.41 2.68 7.46
N ASP A 48 4.54 3.70 7.37
CA ASP A 48 3.10 3.54 7.51
C ASP A 48 2.34 3.76 6.20
N VAL A 49 2.95 3.41 5.06
CA VAL A 49 2.32 3.63 3.76
C VAL A 49 2.36 2.36 2.90
N LEU A 50 1.37 2.25 2.01
CA LEU A 50 1.26 1.18 1.02
C LEU A 50 0.89 1.77 -0.33
N PRO A 51 1.47 1.27 -1.44
CA PRO A 51 1.01 1.64 -2.76
C PRO A 51 -0.21 0.80 -3.14
N LEU A 52 -1.33 1.45 -3.35
CA LEU A 52 -2.59 0.82 -3.77
C LEU A 52 -3.18 1.61 -4.93
N CYS A 53 -3.59 0.93 -6.01
CA CYS A 53 -4.28 1.62 -7.09
C CYS A 53 -5.67 2.06 -6.62
N TYR A 54 -6.30 2.94 -7.37
CA TYR A 54 -7.63 3.44 -7.00
C TYR A 54 -8.61 2.30 -6.71
N HIS A 55 -8.63 1.30 -7.57
CA HIS A 55 -9.55 0.17 -7.46
C HIS A 55 -9.41 -0.58 -6.13
N HIS A 56 -8.18 -0.81 -5.69
CA HIS A 56 -7.89 -1.53 -4.44
C HIS A 56 -7.79 -0.62 -3.22
N HIS A 57 -7.80 0.70 -3.43
CA HIS A 57 -7.76 1.68 -2.35
C HIS A 57 -9.16 2.18 -2.00
N GLN A 58 -9.90 2.66 -2.99
CA GLN A 58 -11.22 3.27 -2.80
C GLN A 58 -12.31 2.72 -3.73
N GLY A 59 -11.98 1.82 -4.65
CA GLY A 59 -12.92 1.25 -5.59
C GLY A 59 -13.84 0.19 -4.98
N ALA A 60 -14.52 -0.57 -5.81
CA ALA A 60 -15.55 -1.53 -5.38
C ALA A 60 -15.02 -2.60 -4.43
N ILE A 61 -13.77 -3.01 -4.58
CA ILE A 61 -13.12 -3.96 -3.67
C ILE A 61 -11.91 -3.30 -2.98
N GLY A 62 -12.05 -2.00 -2.68
CA GLY A 62 -11.00 -1.21 -2.09
C GLY A 62 -10.94 -1.34 -0.57
N PHE A 63 -9.77 -1.05 -0.01
CA PHE A 63 -9.55 -1.10 1.43
C PHE A 63 -10.51 -0.19 2.20
N HIS A 64 -10.77 1.02 1.68
CA HIS A 64 -11.64 1.97 2.37
C HIS A 64 -13.13 1.69 2.18
N SER A 65 -13.53 1.13 1.05
CA SER A 65 -14.95 0.88 0.76
C SER A 65 -15.45 -0.46 1.27
N GLU A 66 -14.62 -1.50 1.20
CA GLU A 66 -14.98 -2.85 1.62
C GLU A 66 -13.83 -3.54 2.32
N ARG A 67 -13.48 -3.03 3.51
CA ARG A 67 -12.30 -3.49 4.24
C ARG A 67 -12.32 -4.99 4.54
N SER A 68 -13.45 -5.51 5.01
CA SER A 68 -13.54 -6.94 5.35
C SER A 68 -13.33 -7.82 4.14
N LEU A 69 -13.95 -7.45 3.02
CA LEU A 69 -13.76 -8.18 1.76
C LEU A 69 -12.33 -8.08 1.28
N PHE A 70 -11.76 -6.88 1.33
CA PHE A 70 -10.38 -6.64 0.94
C PHE A 70 -9.41 -7.52 1.73
N GLU A 71 -9.57 -7.54 3.06
CA GLU A 71 -8.69 -8.34 3.92
C GLU A 71 -8.86 -9.83 3.70
N SER A 72 -10.09 -10.28 3.43
CA SER A 72 -10.37 -11.67 3.11
C SER A 72 -9.71 -12.10 1.79
N GLU A 73 -9.69 -11.23 0.80
CA GLU A 73 -9.16 -11.54 -0.53
C GLU A 73 -7.66 -11.34 -0.64
N PHE A 74 -7.12 -10.30 -0.02
CA PHE A 74 -5.74 -9.87 -0.25
C PHE A 74 -4.87 -9.84 1.00
N GLY A 75 -5.45 -10.03 2.18
CA GLY A 75 -4.72 -9.94 3.43
C GLY A 75 -4.84 -8.58 4.09
N THR A 76 -4.33 -8.48 5.30
CA THR A 76 -4.36 -7.24 6.07
C THR A 76 -3.32 -6.25 5.54
N GLN A 77 -3.48 -4.97 5.90
CA GLN A 77 -2.48 -3.97 5.51
C GLN A 77 -1.09 -4.30 6.09
N GLU A 78 -1.04 -4.90 7.28
CA GLU A 78 0.21 -5.32 7.90
C GLU A 78 0.88 -6.44 7.10
N GLU A 79 0.10 -7.42 6.65
CA GLU A 79 0.60 -8.51 5.81
C GLU A 79 1.12 -7.99 4.48
N LEU A 80 0.37 -7.07 3.85
CA LEU A 80 0.80 -6.44 2.60
C LEU A 80 2.06 -5.60 2.79
N ARG A 81 2.19 -4.93 3.94
CA ARG A 81 3.40 -4.19 4.25
C ARG A 81 4.62 -5.10 4.37
N CYS A 82 4.45 -6.29 4.96
CA CYS A 82 5.52 -7.28 5.03
C CYS A 82 5.96 -7.71 3.62
N GLU A 83 5.01 -7.93 2.72
CA GLU A 83 5.32 -8.27 1.33
C GLU A 83 6.05 -7.12 0.63
N LEU A 84 5.61 -5.89 0.86
CA LEU A 84 6.28 -4.72 0.32
C LEU A 84 7.71 -4.62 0.83
N ASN A 85 7.93 -4.84 2.12
CA ASN A 85 9.27 -4.79 2.70
C ASN A 85 10.20 -5.81 2.04
N ALA A 86 9.71 -7.00 1.74
CA ALA A 86 10.49 -8.01 1.03
C ALA A 86 10.90 -7.53 -0.36
N ILE A 87 10.00 -6.84 -1.07
CA ILE A 87 10.30 -6.26 -2.38
C ILE A 87 11.35 -5.15 -2.25
N LEU A 88 11.20 -4.29 -1.24
CA LEU A 88 12.12 -3.18 -1.01
C LEU A 88 13.53 -3.64 -0.66
N GLU A 89 13.64 -4.76 0.05
CA GLU A 89 14.91 -5.35 0.45
C GLU A 89 15.56 -6.17 -0.67
N GLY A 90 14.75 -6.71 -1.55
CA GLY A 90 15.21 -7.51 -2.67
C GLY A 90 15.64 -6.68 -3.84
#